data_1591c3d47f457001c854977fdae82979
#
_entry.id   1591c3d47f457001c854977fdae82979
#
_cell.length_a   1.000
_cell.length_b   1.000
_cell.length_c   1.000
_cell.angle_alpha   90.00
_cell.angle_beta   90.00
_cell.angle_gamma   90.00
#
_symmetry.space_group_name_H-M   'P 1'
#
loop_
_entity.id
_entity.type
_entity.pdbx_description
1 polymer ?
#
loop_
_entity_poly.entity_id
_entity_poly.type
_entity_poly.pdbx_seq_one_letter_code
_entity_poly.pdbx_strand_id
1 'polypeptide(L)'
;MWGDSHILVDYEARKRDCVAKIRQAEQNREAQTMARIALVDDDRNILTSVSMTLEAEGFEVETYNDGQSALDAFNRRMPDMAVLDIKMPRMDGMDLLQRLRQKTTMPVIFLTSKDDEIDEVLGLRMGADDYVKKPFSQRLLVERIRSLLRRQDAIATGEVAASEETKIIERGHLRMDPLRHSVAWKGKDVSLTVTEFMLLQALAQRPGFVKSRDQLMDVAYDDQVYVDDRTIDSHIKRLRKKMRSVDEEFSAIETLYGIGYRYNEE
;
A
#
# COMPACT_ATOMS: atom_id res chain seq x y z
N MET A 1 -31.65 10.98 -45.89
CA MET A 1 -31.74 9.68 -45.16
C MET A 1 -30.35 9.13 -44.92
N TRP A 2 -29.55 9.79 -44.04
CA TRP A 2 -28.21 9.34 -43.65
C TRP A 2 -27.92 9.95 -42.25
N GLY A 3 -28.28 9.23 -41.18
CA GLY A 3 -28.08 9.75 -39.83
C GLY A 3 -27.99 8.70 -38.72
N ASP A 4 -28.47 7.48 -38.93
CA ASP A 4 -28.69 6.55 -37.80
C ASP A 4 -27.55 5.54 -37.56
N SER A 5 -26.62 5.35 -38.51
CA SER A 5 -25.56 4.33 -38.42
C SER A 5 -24.46 4.68 -37.43
N HIS A 6 -24.12 5.95 -37.25
CA HIS A 6 -23.05 6.36 -36.32
C HIS A 6 -23.45 6.30 -34.87
N ILE A 7 -24.72 6.55 -34.54
CA ILE A 7 -25.24 6.52 -33.15
C ILE A 7 -25.29 5.08 -32.63
N LEU A 8 -25.68 4.12 -33.47
CA LEU A 8 -25.73 2.71 -33.13
C LEU A 8 -24.36 2.10 -32.91
N VAL A 9 -23.35 2.47 -33.68
CA VAL A 9 -21.96 2.01 -33.51
C VAL A 9 -21.35 2.53 -32.21
N ASP A 10 -21.62 3.78 -31.86
CA ASP A 10 -21.11 4.38 -30.62
C ASP A 10 -21.80 3.78 -29.37
N TYR A 11 -23.10 3.45 -29.45
CA TYR A 11 -23.84 2.77 -28.39
C TYR A 11 -23.32 1.35 -28.15
N GLU A 12 -23.08 0.56 -29.18
CA GLU A 12 -22.54 -0.80 -29.09
C GLU A 12 -21.09 -0.80 -28.56
N ALA A 13 -20.28 0.19 -28.92
CA ALA A 13 -18.92 0.36 -28.40
C ALA A 13 -18.94 0.67 -26.90
N ARG A 14 -19.78 1.60 -26.45
CA ARG A 14 -19.94 1.94 -25.02
C ARG A 14 -20.48 0.79 -24.18
N LYS A 15 -21.43 0.00 -24.75
CA LYS A 15 -21.97 -1.18 -24.09
C LYS A 15 -20.91 -2.26 -23.90
N ARG A 16 -20.06 -2.50 -24.92
CA ARG A 16 -18.91 -3.44 -24.82
C ARG A 16 -17.90 -2.98 -23.78
N ASP A 17 -17.57 -1.70 -23.74
CA ASP A 17 -16.64 -1.13 -22.74
C ASP A 17 -17.22 -1.25 -21.32
N CYS A 18 -18.52 -0.99 -21.14
CA CYS A 18 -19.18 -1.16 -19.84
C CYS A 18 -19.19 -2.64 -19.38
N VAL A 19 -19.47 -3.59 -20.28
CA VAL A 19 -19.45 -5.02 -19.97
C VAL A 19 -18.02 -5.50 -19.67
N ALA A 20 -17.01 -4.99 -20.39
CA ALA A 20 -15.62 -5.29 -20.11
C ALA A 20 -15.18 -4.78 -18.73
N LYS A 21 -15.56 -3.57 -18.36
CA LYS A 21 -15.30 -2.99 -17.02
C LYS A 21 -15.98 -3.75 -15.90
N ILE A 22 -17.23 -4.24 -16.12
CA ILE A 22 -17.95 -5.07 -15.15
C ILE A 22 -17.22 -6.42 -14.98
N ARG A 23 -16.85 -7.08 -16.07
CA ARG A 23 -16.10 -8.35 -16.01
C ARG A 23 -14.73 -8.19 -15.35
N GLN A 24 -14.05 -7.10 -15.64
CA GLN A 24 -12.77 -6.77 -15.00
C GLN A 24 -12.93 -6.54 -13.50
N ALA A 25 -13.99 -5.83 -13.10
CA ALA A 25 -14.31 -5.62 -11.69
C ALA A 25 -14.68 -6.93 -10.98
N GLU A 26 -15.38 -7.84 -11.64
CA GLU A 26 -15.71 -9.18 -11.13
C GLU A 26 -14.46 -10.06 -11.00
N GLN A 27 -13.57 -10.08 -11.99
CA GLN A 27 -12.30 -10.82 -11.96
C GLN A 27 -11.36 -10.29 -10.88
N ASN A 28 -11.25 -8.96 -10.74
CA ASN A 28 -10.47 -8.34 -9.66
C ASN A 28 -11.08 -8.65 -8.29
N ARG A 29 -12.40 -8.77 -8.19
CA ARG A 29 -13.09 -9.18 -6.97
C ARG A 29 -12.83 -10.65 -6.62
N GLU A 30 -12.83 -11.55 -7.61
CA GLU A 30 -12.50 -12.96 -7.43
C GLU A 30 -11.01 -13.15 -7.04
N ALA A 31 -10.07 -12.42 -7.62
CA ALA A 31 -8.66 -12.47 -7.24
C ALA A 31 -8.44 -11.96 -5.80
N GLN A 32 -9.12 -10.88 -5.40
CA GLN A 32 -9.07 -10.34 -4.04
C GLN A 32 -9.72 -11.24 -2.98
N THR A 33 -10.70 -12.09 -3.37
CA THR A 33 -11.36 -13.04 -2.46
C THR A 33 -10.49 -14.23 -2.06
N MET A 34 -9.33 -14.40 -2.68
CA MET A 34 -8.38 -15.49 -2.37
C MET A 34 -7.17 -15.00 -1.53
N ALA A 35 -7.07 -13.70 -1.26
CA ALA A 35 -5.97 -13.14 -0.48
C ALA A 35 -6.05 -13.59 0.99
N ARG A 36 -4.89 -13.99 1.52
CA ARG A 36 -4.75 -14.48 2.89
C ARG A 36 -4.29 -13.38 3.82
N ILE A 37 -5.13 -13.07 4.80
CA ILE A 37 -4.92 -12.00 5.76
C ILE A 37 -4.64 -12.60 7.13
N ALA A 38 -3.54 -12.20 7.75
CA ALA A 38 -3.28 -12.49 9.16
C ALA A 38 -3.81 -11.36 10.03
N LEU A 39 -4.69 -11.69 10.96
CA LEU A 39 -5.21 -10.77 11.98
C LEU A 39 -4.59 -11.12 13.34
N VAL A 40 -3.85 -10.18 13.91
CA VAL A 40 -3.11 -10.37 15.17
C VAL A 40 -3.56 -9.34 16.19
N ASP A 41 -4.26 -9.77 17.25
CA ASP A 41 -4.82 -8.90 18.30
C ASP A 41 -5.02 -9.76 19.55
N ASP A 42 -4.75 -9.27 20.75
CA ASP A 42 -4.98 -10.02 21.99
C ASP A 42 -6.46 -10.00 22.45
N ASP A 43 -7.28 -9.06 21.89
CA ASP A 43 -8.72 -9.01 22.12
C ASP A 43 -9.47 -10.00 21.22
N ARG A 44 -9.98 -11.06 21.83
CA ARG A 44 -10.78 -12.10 21.13
C ARG A 44 -12.04 -11.55 20.47
N ASN A 45 -12.63 -10.48 20.99
CA ASN A 45 -13.83 -9.90 20.38
C ASN A 45 -13.46 -9.22 19.06
N ILE A 46 -12.32 -8.54 19.00
CA ILE A 46 -11.79 -7.96 17.77
C ILE A 46 -11.46 -9.07 16.77
N LEU A 47 -10.70 -10.10 17.20
CA LEU A 47 -10.39 -11.23 16.34
C LEU A 47 -11.66 -11.86 15.74
N THR A 48 -12.67 -12.14 16.56
CA THR A 48 -13.91 -12.78 16.09
C THR A 48 -14.71 -11.86 15.16
N SER A 49 -14.93 -10.60 15.55
CA SER A 49 -15.80 -9.71 14.77
C SER A 49 -15.16 -9.28 13.45
N VAL A 50 -13.84 -9.05 13.45
CA VAL A 50 -13.11 -8.65 12.24
C VAL A 50 -12.90 -9.85 11.31
N SER A 51 -12.55 -11.05 11.83
CA SER A 51 -12.40 -12.23 10.98
C SER A 51 -13.70 -12.57 10.26
N MET A 52 -14.85 -12.59 10.96
CA MET A 52 -16.15 -12.83 10.35
C MET A 52 -16.47 -11.83 9.23
N THR A 53 -16.13 -10.57 9.43
CA THR A 53 -16.35 -9.54 8.41
C THR A 53 -15.44 -9.76 7.19
N LEU A 54 -14.16 -10.03 7.41
CA LEU A 54 -13.21 -10.25 6.31
C LEU A 54 -13.55 -11.54 5.53
N GLU A 55 -13.93 -12.61 6.22
CA GLU A 55 -14.40 -13.86 5.59
C GLU A 55 -15.68 -13.65 4.77
N ALA A 56 -16.63 -12.85 5.27
CA ALA A 56 -17.84 -12.49 4.53
C ALA A 56 -17.53 -11.66 3.26
N GLU A 57 -16.42 -10.92 3.26
CA GLU A 57 -15.89 -10.18 2.11
C GLU A 57 -15.01 -11.05 1.19
N GLY A 58 -14.86 -12.35 1.53
CA GLY A 58 -14.22 -13.39 0.72
C GLY A 58 -12.72 -13.56 0.93
N PHE A 59 -12.14 -13.01 1.99
CA PHE A 59 -10.74 -13.22 2.35
C PHE A 59 -10.53 -14.53 3.11
N GLU A 60 -9.37 -15.16 2.93
CA GLU A 60 -8.90 -16.23 3.83
C GLU A 60 -8.27 -15.55 5.07
N VAL A 61 -8.79 -15.83 6.29
CA VAL A 61 -8.35 -15.14 7.49
C VAL A 61 -7.71 -16.13 8.48
N GLU A 62 -6.48 -15.81 8.87
CA GLU A 62 -5.79 -16.52 9.97
C GLU A 62 -5.69 -15.58 11.18
N THR A 63 -6.11 -16.06 12.37
CA THR A 63 -6.13 -15.23 13.59
C THR A 63 -5.08 -15.69 14.59
N TYR A 64 -4.42 -14.72 15.24
CA TYR A 64 -3.40 -14.94 16.26
C TYR A 64 -3.63 -14.00 17.44
N ASN A 65 -3.42 -14.48 18.65
CA ASN A 65 -3.66 -13.71 19.87
C ASN A 65 -2.39 -13.09 20.48
N ASP A 66 -1.26 -13.20 19.79
CA ASP A 66 0.03 -12.56 20.15
C ASP A 66 1.02 -12.57 19.00
N GLY A 67 2.00 -11.67 19.06
CA GLY A 67 3.00 -11.52 18.00
C GLY A 67 3.92 -12.73 17.84
N GLN A 68 4.21 -13.51 18.90
CA GLN A 68 5.10 -14.66 18.78
C GLN A 68 4.44 -15.81 17.99
N SER A 69 3.18 -16.12 18.29
CA SER A 69 2.43 -17.16 17.55
C SER A 69 2.27 -16.78 16.08
N ALA A 70 2.03 -15.51 15.79
CA ALA A 70 1.98 -14.99 14.42
C ALA A 70 3.34 -15.14 13.72
N LEU A 71 4.45 -14.74 14.36
CA LEU A 71 5.80 -14.85 13.78
C LEU A 71 6.16 -16.30 13.45
N ASP A 72 5.83 -17.24 14.33
CA ASP A 72 6.10 -18.66 14.13
C ASP A 72 5.29 -19.23 12.96
N ALA A 73 4.04 -18.78 12.78
CA ALA A 73 3.21 -19.13 11.64
C ALA A 73 3.74 -18.51 10.33
N PHE A 74 4.11 -17.24 10.33
CA PHE A 74 4.63 -16.53 9.16
C PHE A 74 5.97 -17.10 8.68
N ASN A 75 6.80 -17.63 9.59
CA ASN A 75 8.02 -18.34 9.20
C ASN A 75 7.74 -19.63 8.43
N ARG A 76 6.57 -20.24 8.58
CA ARG A 76 6.13 -21.44 7.85
C ARG A 76 5.43 -21.08 6.55
N ARG A 77 4.51 -20.11 6.61
CA ARG A 77 3.76 -19.64 5.46
C ARG A 77 3.43 -18.16 5.63
N MET A 78 4.03 -17.32 4.82
CA MET A 78 3.81 -15.88 4.85
C MET A 78 2.41 -15.55 4.33
N PRO A 79 1.59 -14.71 5.02
CA PRO A 79 0.34 -14.20 4.50
C PRO A 79 0.59 -13.14 3.40
N ASP A 80 -0.47 -12.79 2.66
CA ASP A 80 -0.40 -11.73 1.66
C ASP A 80 -0.45 -10.35 2.31
N MET A 81 -1.04 -10.25 3.50
CA MET A 81 -1.14 -9.04 4.29
C MET A 81 -1.31 -9.35 5.78
N ALA A 82 -0.87 -8.45 6.65
CA ALA A 82 -1.13 -8.54 8.08
C ALA A 82 -1.83 -7.28 8.63
N VAL A 83 -2.78 -7.52 9.54
CA VAL A 83 -3.41 -6.50 10.39
C VAL A 83 -2.98 -6.79 11.82
N LEU A 84 -2.23 -5.88 12.43
CA LEU A 84 -1.56 -6.08 13.71
C LEU A 84 -2.06 -5.09 14.75
N ASP A 85 -2.47 -5.56 15.90
CA ASP A 85 -2.56 -4.66 17.07
C ASP A 85 -1.16 -4.25 17.52
N ILE A 86 -1.03 -3.01 18.00
CA ILE A 86 0.25 -2.52 18.51
C ILE A 86 0.52 -3.11 19.86
N LYS A 87 -0.45 -3.05 20.79
CA LYS A 87 -0.27 -3.41 22.19
C LYS A 87 -0.72 -4.83 22.47
N MET A 88 0.20 -5.76 22.41
CA MET A 88 -0.06 -7.16 22.73
C MET A 88 0.94 -7.70 23.77
N PRO A 89 0.54 -8.69 24.59
CA PRO A 89 1.46 -9.31 25.53
C PRO A 89 2.56 -10.11 24.82
N ARG A 90 3.71 -10.29 25.49
CA ARG A 90 4.89 -11.08 25.05
C ARG A 90 5.67 -10.43 23.92
N MET A 91 5.10 -10.35 22.74
CA MET A 91 5.67 -9.65 21.57
C MET A 91 4.62 -8.68 21.06
N ASP A 92 4.91 -7.40 21.10
CA ASP A 92 4.02 -6.36 20.59
C ASP A 92 4.04 -6.30 19.05
N GLY A 93 3.09 -5.57 18.47
CA GLY A 93 2.97 -5.47 17.03
C GLY A 93 4.15 -4.76 16.38
N MET A 94 4.82 -3.86 17.10
CA MET A 94 6.00 -3.14 16.61
C MET A 94 7.21 -4.05 16.51
N ASP A 95 7.46 -4.86 17.55
CA ASP A 95 8.53 -5.87 17.54
C ASP A 95 8.30 -6.90 16.44
N LEU A 96 7.04 -7.35 16.27
CA LEU A 96 6.67 -8.25 15.18
C LEU A 96 6.97 -7.62 13.82
N LEU A 97 6.53 -6.38 13.57
CA LEU A 97 6.78 -5.68 12.32
C LEU A 97 8.28 -5.52 12.05
N GLN A 98 9.07 -5.14 13.05
CA GLN A 98 10.52 -4.99 12.90
C GLN A 98 11.19 -6.28 12.41
N ARG A 99 10.78 -7.43 12.95
CA ARG A 99 11.30 -8.75 12.53
C ARG A 99 10.82 -9.12 11.12
N LEU A 100 9.57 -8.80 10.77
CA LEU A 100 9.01 -9.03 9.44
C LEU A 100 9.75 -8.20 8.38
N ARG A 101 10.05 -6.95 8.65
CA ARG A 101 10.74 -6.04 7.70
C ARG A 101 12.18 -6.43 7.40
N GLN A 102 12.77 -7.35 8.17
CA GLN A 102 14.05 -7.98 7.82
C GLN A 102 13.93 -9.00 6.67
N LYS A 103 12.71 -9.53 6.41
CA LYS A 103 12.47 -10.64 5.51
C LYS A 103 11.49 -10.31 4.37
N THR A 104 10.59 -9.34 4.58
CA THR A 104 9.49 -9.09 3.64
C THR A 104 9.07 -7.62 3.63
N THR A 105 8.54 -7.20 2.48
CA THR A 105 7.84 -5.93 2.29
C THR A 105 6.31 -6.08 2.26
N MET A 106 5.81 -7.24 2.70
CA MET A 106 4.37 -7.53 2.80
C MET A 106 3.61 -6.36 3.43
N PRO A 107 2.44 -5.98 2.90
CA PRO A 107 1.64 -4.90 3.47
C PRO A 107 1.23 -5.17 4.91
N VAL A 108 1.31 -4.14 5.76
CA VAL A 108 0.93 -4.20 7.16
C VAL A 108 0.11 -2.99 7.54
N ILE A 109 -1.08 -3.23 8.11
CA ILE A 109 -1.91 -2.22 8.77
C ILE A 109 -1.78 -2.39 10.27
N PHE A 110 -1.57 -1.29 11.00
CA PHE A 110 -1.68 -1.30 12.47
C PHE A 110 -3.09 -0.94 12.93
N LEU A 111 -3.57 -1.66 13.96
CA LEU A 111 -4.67 -1.22 14.80
C LEU A 111 -4.09 -0.52 16.03
N THR A 112 -4.56 0.69 16.35
CA THR A 112 -4.00 1.50 17.43
C THR A 112 -5.10 2.12 18.29
N SER A 113 -4.86 2.25 19.60
CA SER A 113 -5.77 2.94 20.51
C SER A 113 -5.65 4.47 20.37
N LYS A 114 -6.71 5.18 20.75
CA LYS A 114 -6.88 6.61 20.53
C LYS A 114 -5.85 7.50 21.26
N ASP A 115 -5.21 6.97 22.28
CA ASP A 115 -4.28 7.73 23.15
C ASP A 115 -2.80 7.62 22.72
N ASP A 116 -2.53 6.96 21.62
CA ASP A 116 -1.17 6.61 21.19
C ASP A 116 -0.73 7.34 19.91
N GLU A 117 -0.87 8.67 19.85
CA GLU A 117 -0.32 9.47 18.72
C GLU A 117 1.17 9.22 18.51
N ILE A 118 1.90 8.91 19.58
CA ILE A 118 3.34 8.60 19.54
C ILE A 118 3.55 7.24 18.85
N ASP A 119 2.70 6.25 19.14
CA ASP A 119 2.82 4.90 18.57
C ASP A 119 2.45 4.88 17.08
N GLU A 120 1.52 5.74 16.65
CA GLU A 120 1.15 5.92 15.25
C GLU A 120 2.33 6.40 14.40
N VAL A 121 2.97 7.50 14.82
CA VAL A 121 4.15 8.04 14.14
C VAL A 121 5.32 7.05 14.19
N LEU A 122 5.45 6.31 15.29
CA LEU A 122 6.51 5.30 15.45
C LEU A 122 6.24 4.08 14.57
N GLY A 123 5.01 3.55 14.53
CA GLY A 123 4.63 2.42 13.69
C GLY A 123 4.85 2.68 12.20
N LEU A 124 4.47 3.85 11.72
CA LEU A 124 4.78 4.29 10.36
C LEU A 124 6.29 4.44 10.13
N ARG A 125 7.04 4.93 11.11
CA ARG A 125 8.52 5.01 11.02
C ARG A 125 9.17 3.62 10.98
N MET A 126 8.54 2.59 11.52
CA MET A 126 9.04 1.22 11.53
C MET A 126 8.68 0.41 10.30
N GLY A 127 7.82 0.92 9.41
CA GLY A 127 7.56 0.27 8.14
C GLY A 127 6.13 -0.24 7.93
N ALA A 128 5.16 0.14 8.74
CA ALA A 128 3.75 -0.08 8.43
C ALA A 128 3.34 0.71 7.18
N ASP A 129 2.41 0.17 6.42
CA ASP A 129 1.87 0.80 5.21
C ASP A 129 0.70 1.72 5.56
N ASP A 130 -0.07 1.36 6.60
CA ASP A 130 -1.21 2.14 7.08
C ASP A 130 -1.50 1.86 8.55
N TYR A 131 -2.43 2.62 9.16
CA TYR A 131 -2.93 2.40 10.51
C TYR A 131 -4.43 2.73 10.60
N VAL A 132 -5.11 2.08 11.55
CA VAL A 132 -6.54 2.29 11.83
C VAL A 132 -6.74 2.48 13.33
N LYS A 133 -7.33 3.62 13.73
CA LYS A 133 -7.58 3.94 15.14
C LYS A 133 -8.79 3.19 15.69
N LYS A 134 -8.61 2.55 16.85
CA LYS A 134 -9.69 1.95 17.64
C LYS A 134 -10.45 3.05 18.41
N PRO A 135 -11.80 3.05 18.46
CA PRO A 135 -12.72 2.15 17.79
C PRO A 135 -12.85 2.50 16.30
N PHE A 136 -12.91 1.50 15.43
CA PHE A 136 -12.99 1.68 13.99
C PHE A 136 -14.24 1.04 13.38
N SER A 137 -14.62 1.52 12.21
CA SER A 137 -15.60 0.86 11.35
C SER A 137 -14.94 -0.31 10.63
N GLN A 138 -15.55 -1.50 10.74
CA GLN A 138 -15.06 -2.69 10.02
C GLN A 138 -15.06 -2.45 8.50
N ARG A 139 -16.05 -1.71 7.98
CA ARG A 139 -16.09 -1.31 6.57
C ARG A 139 -14.86 -0.49 6.17
N LEU A 140 -14.43 0.46 7.00
CA LEU A 140 -13.22 1.24 6.76
C LEU A 140 -11.98 0.36 6.69
N LEU A 141 -11.86 -0.61 7.60
CA LEU A 141 -10.74 -1.55 7.59
C LEU A 141 -10.74 -2.40 6.32
N VAL A 142 -11.90 -2.91 5.89
CA VAL A 142 -12.05 -3.67 4.64
C VAL A 142 -11.60 -2.86 3.43
N GLU A 143 -12.03 -1.60 3.32
CA GLU A 143 -11.64 -0.74 2.19
C GLU A 143 -10.13 -0.47 2.18
N ARG A 144 -9.49 -0.28 3.33
CA ARG A 144 -8.03 -0.11 3.43
C ARG A 144 -7.27 -1.37 3.02
N ILE A 145 -7.73 -2.54 3.48
CA ILE A 145 -7.17 -3.83 3.08
C ILE A 145 -7.28 -4.01 1.56
N ARG A 146 -8.46 -3.78 0.98
CA ARG A 146 -8.68 -3.88 -0.46
C ARG A 146 -7.80 -2.90 -1.25
N SER A 147 -7.68 -1.69 -0.77
CA SER A 147 -6.84 -0.67 -1.42
C SER A 147 -5.38 -1.10 -1.48
N LEU A 148 -4.81 -1.60 -0.37
CA LEU A 148 -3.43 -2.07 -0.33
C LEU A 148 -3.19 -3.33 -1.18
N LEU A 149 -4.10 -4.32 -1.12
CA LEU A 149 -4.01 -5.53 -1.94
C LEU A 149 -4.14 -5.22 -3.42
N ARG A 150 -5.12 -4.39 -3.83
CA ARG A 150 -5.28 -3.97 -5.22
C ARG A 150 -4.02 -3.31 -5.77
N ARG A 151 -3.34 -2.49 -4.98
CA ARG A 151 -2.07 -1.86 -5.35
C ARG A 151 -0.98 -2.89 -5.54
N GLN A 152 -0.91 -3.90 -4.66
CA GLN A 152 0.03 -5.00 -4.78
C GLN A 152 -0.24 -5.85 -6.03
N ASP A 153 -1.51 -6.17 -6.32
CA ASP A 153 -1.92 -6.97 -7.48
C ASP A 153 -1.74 -6.21 -8.79
N ALA A 154 -2.10 -4.94 -8.85
CA ALA A 154 -1.89 -4.09 -10.03
C ALA A 154 -0.39 -4.03 -10.42
N ILE A 155 0.49 -4.13 -9.43
CA ILE A 155 1.92 -4.23 -9.60
C ILE A 155 2.34 -5.63 -10.10
N ALA A 156 1.72 -6.70 -9.58
CA ALA A 156 2.08 -8.08 -9.91
C ALA A 156 1.54 -8.54 -11.28
N THR A 157 0.35 -8.08 -11.69
CA THR A 157 -0.34 -8.53 -12.92
C THR A 157 -0.04 -7.66 -14.13
N GLY A 158 0.53 -6.47 -13.95
CA GLY A 158 0.76 -5.54 -15.06
C GLY A 158 -0.53 -5.00 -15.68
N GLU A 159 -1.67 -5.15 -15.02
CA GLU A 159 -2.99 -4.74 -15.49
C GLU A 159 -3.29 -3.24 -15.36
N VAL A 160 -2.29 -2.44 -15.00
CA VAL A 160 -2.41 -1.00 -15.17
C VAL A 160 -2.53 -0.75 -16.66
N ALA A 161 -3.74 -0.42 -17.12
CA ALA A 161 -4.07 -0.10 -18.51
C ALA A 161 -2.92 0.70 -19.14
N ALA A 162 -2.67 0.52 -20.44
CA ALA A 162 -1.57 1.07 -21.25
C ALA A 162 -1.45 2.61 -21.19
N SER A 163 -1.41 3.18 -20.01
CA SER A 163 -1.10 4.56 -19.65
C SER A 163 0.41 4.69 -19.50
N GLU A 164 0.91 5.90 -19.57
CA GLU A 164 2.34 6.21 -19.36
C GLU A 164 2.91 5.68 -18.03
N GLU A 165 2.04 5.27 -17.11
CA GLU A 165 2.34 4.78 -15.75
C GLU A 165 2.94 3.36 -15.72
N THR A 166 2.78 2.56 -16.78
CA THR A 166 3.31 1.18 -16.85
C THR A 166 4.71 1.08 -17.43
N LYS A 167 5.26 2.19 -17.91
CA LYS A 167 6.62 2.20 -18.47
C LYS A 167 7.66 2.15 -17.37
N ILE A 168 8.76 1.46 -17.64
CA ILE A 168 9.95 1.55 -16.80
C ILE A 168 10.33 3.02 -16.67
N ILE A 169 10.47 3.49 -15.45
CA ILE A 169 10.88 4.86 -15.15
C ILE A 169 12.39 4.84 -14.95
N GLU A 170 13.12 5.52 -15.83
CA GLU A 170 14.55 5.74 -15.69
C GLU A 170 14.80 7.22 -15.51
N ARG A 171 15.41 7.60 -14.39
CA ARG A 171 15.72 8.98 -14.00
C ARG A 171 17.08 9.06 -13.35
N GLY A 172 18.09 9.49 -14.10
CA GLY A 172 19.46 9.47 -13.63
C GLY A 172 19.88 8.06 -13.19
N HIS A 173 20.18 7.90 -11.92
CA HIS A 173 20.56 6.62 -11.33
C HIS A 173 19.37 5.75 -10.87
N LEU A 174 18.14 6.26 -10.91
CA LEU A 174 16.93 5.54 -10.53
C LEU A 174 16.40 4.73 -11.70
N ARG A 175 16.12 3.46 -11.44
CA ARG A 175 15.33 2.60 -12.32
C ARG A 175 14.20 1.98 -11.53
N MET A 176 12.96 2.20 -11.99
CA MET A 176 11.76 1.61 -11.41
C MET A 176 11.02 0.80 -12.47
N ASP A 177 10.65 -0.42 -12.13
CA ASP A 177 9.76 -1.25 -12.95
C ASP A 177 8.43 -1.42 -12.22
N PRO A 178 7.38 -0.67 -12.63
CA PRO A 178 6.07 -0.76 -11.99
C PRO A 178 5.45 -2.16 -12.07
N LEU A 179 5.69 -2.90 -13.16
CA LEU A 179 5.14 -4.23 -13.36
C LEU A 179 5.77 -5.29 -12.44
N ARG A 180 7.01 -5.08 -12.03
CA ARG A 180 7.75 -5.99 -11.13
C ARG A 180 7.86 -5.47 -9.71
N HIS A 181 7.30 -4.29 -9.45
CA HIS A 181 7.47 -3.56 -8.18
C HIS A 181 8.93 -3.50 -7.74
N SER A 182 9.83 -3.36 -8.68
CA SER A 182 11.26 -3.34 -8.41
C SER A 182 11.83 -1.94 -8.56
N VAL A 183 12.75 -1.61 -7.67
CA VAL A 183 13.47 -0.34 -7.66
C VAL A 183 14.94 -0.63 -7.57
N ALA A 184 15.72 -0.02 -8.44
CA ALA A 184 17.18 -0.04 -8.37
C ALA A 184 17.73 1.39 -8.35
N TRP A 185 18.78 1.61 -7.57
CA TRP A 185 19.55 2.85 -7.51
C TRP A 185 21.02 2.54 -7.79
N LYS A 186 21.61 3.19 -8.80
CA LYS A 186 22.98 2.89 -9.25
C LYS A 186 23.19 1.39 -9.51
N GLY A 187 22.17 0.70 -10.04
CA GLY A 187 22.17 -0.73 -10.34
C GLY A 187 22.04 -1.67 -9.13
N LYS A 188 21.82 -1.14 -7.92
CA LYS A 188 21.59 -1.94 -6.70
C LYS A 188 20.11 -1.92 -6.34
N ASP A 189 19.54 -3.08 -6.02
CA ASP A 189 18.14 -3.21 -5.66
C ASP A 189 17.83 -2.54 -4.32
N VAL A 190 16.68 -1.85 -4.26
CA VAL A 190 16.13 -1.20 -3.05
C VAL A 190 14.75 -1.77 -2.75
N SER A 191 14.61 -2.44 -1.61
CA SER A 191 13.33 -3.03 -1.19
C SER A 191 12.41 -1.96 -0.58
N LEU A 192 11.36 -1.59 -1.30
CA LEU A 192 10.35 -0.62 -0.85
C LEU A 192 9.03 -1.34 -0.50
N THR A 193 8.27 -0.78 0.45
CA THR A 193 6.88 -1.17 0.67
C THR A 193 6.01 -0.61 -0.47
N VAL A 194 4.76 -1.09 -0.57
CA VAL A 194 3.82 -0.65 -1.62
C VAL A 194 3.67 0.88 -1.61
N THR A 195 3.42 1.46 -0.43
CA THR A 195 3.24 2.90 -0.26
C THR A 195 4.51 3.69 -0.60
N GLU A 196 5.69 3.23 -0.16
CA GLU A 196 6.97 3.88 -0.49
C GLU A 196 7.27 3.86 -1.99
N PHE A 197 6.95 2.74 -2.65
CA PHE A 197 7.10 2.61 -4.10
C PHE A 197 6.21 3.61 -4.84
N MET A 198 4.93 3.71 -4.47
CA MET A 198 3.98 4.63 -5.11
C MET A 198 4.37 6.10 -4.92
N LEU A 199 4.82 6.46 -3.73
CA LEU A 199 5.31 7.82 -3.46
C LEU A 199 6.54 8.15 -4.32
N LEU A 200 7.52 7.23 -4.40
CA LEU A 200 8.69 7.42 -5.26
C LEU A 200 8.29 7.52 -6.73
N GLN A 201 7.41 6.65 -7.20
CA GLN A 201 6.89 6.67 -8.57
C GLN A 201 6.23 8.00 -8.89
N ALA A 202 5.33 8.48 -8.02
CA ALA A 202 4.62 9.73 -8.21
C ALA A 202 5.56 10.94 -8.30
N LEU A 203 6.64 10.94 -7.55
CA LEU A 203 7.66 11.99 -7.57
C LEU A 203 8.56 11.88 -8.81
N ALA A 204 8.99 10.65 -9.18
CA ALA A 204 9.89 10.41 -10.29
C ALA A 204 9.23 10.49 -11.67
N GLN A 205 7.89 10.38 -11.78
CA GLN A 205 7.17 10.56 -13.04
C GLN A 205 7.41 11.94 -13.67
N ARG A 206 7.51 12.99 -12.84
CA ARG A 206 7.74 14.36 -13.30
C ARG A 206 8.85 15.02 -12.46
N PRO A 207 10.13 14.76 -12.77
CA PRO A 207 11.24 15.37 -12.07
C PRO A 207 11.18 16.89 -12.08
N GLY A 208 11.61 17.53 -11.00
CA GLY A 208 11.57 18.98 -10.82
C GLY A 208 10.20 19.54 -10.42
N PHE A 209 9.10 18.80 -10.60
CA PHE A 209 7.79 19.25 -10.16
C PHE A 209 7.55 18.93 -8.70
N VAL A 210 7.00 19.91 -7.97
CA VAL A 210 6.64 19.76 -6.56
C VAL A 210 5.27 19.08 -6.46
N LYS A 211 5.16 18.05 -5.63
CA LYS A 211 3.88 17.49 -5.19
C LYS A 211 3.62 17.91 -3.74
N SER A 212 2.41 18.44 -3.48
CA SER A 212 1.97 18.75 -2.12
C SER A 212 1.79 17.47 -1.29
N ARG A 213 1.68 17.61 0.03
CA ARG A 213 1.36 16.47 0.90
C ARG A 213 0.01 15.86 0.56
N ASP A 214 -1.01 16.69 0.29
CA ASP A 214 -2.34 16.23 -0.13
C ASP A 214 -2.27 15.41 -1.42
N GLN A 215 -1.56 15.90 -2.45
CA GLN A 215 -1.38 15.14 -3.70
C GLN A 215 -0.63 13.82 -3.51
N LEU A 216 0.30 13.75 -2.56
CA LEU A 216 0.99 12.51 -2.21
C LEU A 216 0.10 11.59 -1.35
N MET A 217 -0.79 12.18 -0.56
CA MET A 217 -1.84 11.46 0.17
C MET A 217 -2.79 10.75 -0.80
N ASP A 218 -3.31 11.46 -1.81
CA ASP A 218 -4.20 10.90 -2.84
C ASP A 218 -3.54 9.73 -3.58
N VAL A 219 -2.22 9.79 -3.77
CA VAL A 219 -1.44 8.69 -4.38
C VAL A 219 -1.26 7.52 -3.42
N ALA A 220 -0.98 7.80 -2.14
CA ALA A 220 -0.70 6.79 -1.12
C ALA A 220 -1.97 6.15 -0.56
N TYR A 221 -3.11 6.87 -0.58
CA TYR A 221 -4.38 6.49 0.01
C TYR A 221 -5.51 6.93 -0.92
N ASP A 222 -6.58 6.13 -1.06
CA ASP A 222 -7.74 6.52 -1.86
C ASP A 222 -8.49 7.71 -1.24
N ASP A 223 -9.14 8.55 -2.06
CA ASP A 223 -9.85 9.80 -1.71
C ASP A 223 -10.84 9.72 -0.52
N GLN A 224 -11.21 8.53 -0.07
CA GLN A 224 -12.16 8.32 1.04
C GLN A 224 -11.49 8.15 2.41
N VAL A 225 -10.16 8.29 2.49
CA VAL A 225 -9.40 7.99 3.69
C VAL A 225 -8.81 9.26 4.28
N TYR A 226 -9.39 9.73 5.40
CA TYR A 226 -8.78 10.82 6.16
C TYR A 226 -7.57 10.31 6.95
N VAL A 227 -6.36 10.67 6.53
CA VAL A 227 -5.09 10.34 7.18
C VAL A 227 -4.36 11.66 7.47
N ASP A 228 -3.62 11.74 8.59
CA ASP A 228 -2.85 12.95 8.96
C ASP A 228 -1.69 13.19 7.96
N ASP A 229 -1.47 14.44 7.55
CA ASP A 229 -0.39 14.87 6.65
C ASP A 229 1.01 14.41 7.10
N ARG A 230 1.21 14.23 8.42
CA ARG A 230 2.47 13.73 9.02
C ARG A 230 2.81 12.30 8.58
N THR A 231 1.81 11.54 8.09
CA THR A 231 1.99 10.19 7.56
C THR A 231 2.90 10.19 6.35
N ILE A 232 2.72 11.13 5.42
CA ILE A 232 3.56 11.29 4.23
C ILE A 232 5.02 11.59 4.62
N ASP A 233 5.24 12.49 5.59
CA ASP A 233 6.58 12.84 6.05
C ASP A 233 7.31 11.59 6.61
N SER A 234 6.58 10.70 7.28
CA SER A 234 7.12 9.44 7.82
C SER A 234 7.49 8.46 6.71
N HIS A 235 6.66 8.30 5.67
CA HIS A 235 6.96 7.48 4.50
C HIS A 235 8.16 8.02 3.72
N ILE A 236 8.21 9.32 3.46
CA ILE A 236 9.36 9.96 2.77
C ILE A 236 10.65 9.80 3.58
N LYS A 237 10.60 9.94 4.91
CA LYS A 237 11.76 9.72 5.77
C LYS A 237 12.31 8.29 5.66
N ARG A 238 11.44 7.29 5.65
CA ARG A 238 11.84 5.87 5.48
C ARG A 238 12.36 5.60 4.08
N LEU A 239 11.67 6.09 3.06
CA LEU A 239 12.12 5.99 1.67
C LEU A 239 13.54 6.51 1.53
N ARG A 240 13.82 7.73 2.00
CA ARG A 240 15.17 8.30 2.00
C ARG A 240 16.19 7.44 2.78
N LYS A 241 15.79 6.87 3.93
CA LYS A 241 16.65 5.98 4.71
C LYS A 241 17.02 4.72 3.93
N LYS A 242 16.07 4.11 3.23
CA LYS A 242 16.30 2.93 2.39
C LYS A 242 17.19 3.26 1.19
N MET A 243 16.97 4.38 0.53
CA MET A 243 17.82 4.83 -0.57
C MET A 243 19.26 5.10 -0.07
N ARG A 244 19.42 5.75 1.09
CA ARG A 244 20.73 5.99 1.70
C ARG A 244 21.44 4.74 2.21
N SER A 245 20.75 3.67 2.49
CA SER A 245 21.40 2.38 2.82
C SER A 245 22.13 1.77 1.63
N VAL A 246 21.81 2.19 0.41
CA VAL A 246 22.44 1.75 -0.84
C VAL A 246 23.44 2.79 -1.35
N ASP A 247 23.16 4.07 -1.12
CA ASP A 247 23.99 5.19 -1.52
C ASP A 247 23.88 6.32 -0.49
N GLU A 248 24.89 6.50 0.38
CA GLU A 248 24.88 7.48 1.47
C GLU A 248 24.67 8.93 0.99
N GLU A 249 25.09 9.23 -0.24
CA GLU A 249 24.94 10.56 -0.85
C GLU A 249 23.57 10.82 -1.47
N PHE A 250 22.63 9.85 -1.38
CA PHE A 250 21.29 10.01 -1.95
C PHE A 250 20.60 11.29 -1.49
N SER A 251 20.29 12.18 -2.43
CA SER A 251 19.68 13.50 -2.22
C SER A 251 18.53 13.80 -3.21
N ALA A 252 18.23 12.89 -4.14
CA ALA A 252 17.29 13.12 -5.22
C ALA A 252 15.86 13.49 -4.77
N ILE A 253 15.42 13.15 -3.55
CA ILE A 253 14.14 13.59 -3.00
C ILE A 253 14.37 14.81 -2.12
N GLU A 254 13.90 15.97 -2.55
CA GLU A 254 14.02 17.24 -1.83
C GLU A 254 12.74 17.59 -1.07
N THR A 255 12.89 18.26 0.09
CA THR A 255 11.77 18.82 0.85
C THR A 255 11.68 20.32 0.58
N LEU A 256 10.53 20.79 0.11
CA LEU A 256 10.20 22.20 0.05
C LEU A 256 9.30 22.55 1.25
N TYR A 257 9.90 23.21 2.23
CA TYR A 257 9.22 23.54 3.48
C TYR A 257 7.92 24.31 3.24
N GLY A 258 6.84 23.85 3.87
CA GLY A 258 5.50 24.44 3.72
C GLY A 258 4.78 24.10 2.39
N ILE A 259 5.45 23.45 1.42
CA ILE A 259 4.88 23.17 0.10
C ILE A 259 4.74 21.66 -0.12
N GLY A 260 5.83 20.87 -0.03
CA GLY A 260 5.79 19.45 -0.32
C GLY A 260 7.16 18.85 -0.65
N TYR A 261 7.16 17.93 -1.61
CA TYR A 261 8.33 17.17 -2.02
C TYR A 261 8.49 17.18 -3.54
N ARG A 262 9.72 17.06 -4.02
CA ARG A 262 10.04 16.84 -5.42
C ARG A 262 11.17 15.86 -5.60
N TYR A 263 11.22 15.24 -6.76
CA TYR A 263 12.35 14.44 -7.23
C TYR A 263 13.21 15.28 -8.16
N ASN A 264 14.50 15.36 -7.91
CA ASN A 264 15.49 15.96 -8.80
C ASN A 264 16.26 14.84 -9.51
N GLU A 265 16.39 14.95 -10.84
CA GLU A 265 17.34 14.12 -11.58
C GLU A 265 18.76 14.64 -11.27
N GLU A 266 19.62 13.74 -10.82
CA GLU A 266 21.06 13.94 -10.71
C GLU A 266 21.76 13.51 -12.00
#